data_5aee5b7b837e79ffdf60287f995ca33c
#
_entry.id   5aee5b7b837e79ffdf60287f995ca33c
#
_cell.length_a   1.000
_cell.length_b   1.000
_cell.length_c   1.000
_cell.angle_alpha   90.00
_cell.angle_beta   90.00
_cell.angle_gamma   90.00
#
_symmetry.space_group_name_H-M   'P 1'
#
loop_
_entity.id
_entity.type
_entity.pdbx_description
1 polymer ?
#
loop_
_entity_poly.entity_id
_entity_poly.type
_entity_poly.pdbx_seq_one_letter_code
_entity_poly.pdbx_strand_id
1 'polypeptide(L)'
;RQRQMCIRDRSLAGPFNRYSDNLVTQCVEAGTHYLDITGENIWVRDLIDKHHEAAEKKQIKIIPSCGYDSIPSDMGCFYLHRSLNQELQRIDGYHRGNGGVSGGTIESAFSMRNYKSKYSMGHPFLLNSKEYIKTQNISENRDNFKIKYIDDIKLWSAPFVMAIANTRVVRRSSEIHDK
;
A
#
# COMPACT_ATOMS: atom_id res chain seq x y z
N ARG A 1 -17.88 9.62 34.21
CA ARG A 1 -17.18 8.59 33.36
C ARG A 1 -16.53 9.34 32.21
N GLN A 2 -15.22 9.61 32.30
CA GLN A 2 -14.43 10.03 31.15
C GLN A 2 -14.50 8.91 30.12
N ARG A 3 -15.13 9.19 28.97
CA ARG A 3 -14.97 8.35 27.78
C ARG A 3 -13.49 8.49 27.37
N GLN A 4 -12.71 7.45 27.54
CA GLN A 4 -11.43 7.34 26.84
C GLN A 4 -11.77 7.40 25.35
N MET A 5 -11.45 8.53 24.71
CA MET A 5 -11.53 8.65 23.28
C MET A 5 -10.52 7.66 22.69
N CYS A 6 -10.99 6.74 21.84
CA CYS A 6 -10.11 5.89 21.06
C CYS A 6 -9.24 6.80 20.18
N ILE A 7 -7.94 6.86 20.49
CA ILE A 7 -6.97 7.67 19.73
C ILE A 7 -6.62 6.96 18.42
N ARG A 8 -6.76 5.63 18.39
CA ARG A 8 -6.41 4.78 17.24
C ARG A 8 -7.40 3.64 17.10
N ASP A 9 -7.74 3.33 15.86
CA ASP A 9 -8.46 2.12 15.50
C ASP A 9 -7.64 1.24 14.55
N ARG A 10 -7.75 -0.09 14.71
CA ARG A 10 -7.08 -1.09 13.87
C ARG A 10 -8.11 -2.05 13.33
N SER A 11 -8.25 -2.10 12.01
CA SER A 11 -9.13 -3.05 11.34
C SER A 11 -8.34 -4.26 10.83
N LEU A 12 -8.84 -5.47 11.15
CA LEU A 12 -8.34 -6.74 10.61
C LEU A 12 -9.43 -7.48 9.84
N ALA A 13 -10.60 -6.86 9.67
CA ALA A 13 -11.78 -7.47 9.06
C ALA A 13 -11.79 -7.22 7.54
N GLY A 14 -11.17 -8.11 6.78
CA GLY A 14 -11.28 -8.12 5.31
C GLY A 14 -12.52 -8.92 4.83
N PRO A 15 -12.99 -8.72 3.60
CA PRO A 15 -12.56 -7.71 2.62
C PRO A 15 -12.82 -6.27 3.09
N PHE A 16 -11.77 -5.44 3.05
CA PHE A 16 -11.81 -4.08 3.61
C PHE A 16 -12.73 -3.15 2.82
N ASN A 17 -12.79 -3.28 1.51
CA ASN A 17 -13.69 -2.53 0.65
C ASN A 17 -15.18 -2.75 0.97
N ARG A 18 -15.53 -3.84 1.68
CA ARG A 18 -16.91 -4.13 2.08
C ARG A 18 -17.23 -3.65 3.49
N TYR A 19 -16.28 -3.79 4.41
CA TYR A 19 -16.55 -3.64 5.84
C TYR A 19 -15.92 -2.39 6.45
N SER A 20 -14.85 -1.84 5.85
CA SER A 20 -14.07 -0.79 6.49
C SER A 20 -14.36 0.63 5.99
N ASP A 21 -15.11 0.83 4.91
CA ASP A 21 -15.38 2.18 4.37
C ASP A 21 -16.11 3.08 5.39
N ASN A 22 -17.15 2.53 6.03
CA ASN A 22 -17.87 3.25 7.08
C ASN A 22 -17.00 3.50 8.32
N LEU A 23 -16.16 2.52 8.69
CA LEU A 23 -15.26 2.64 9.83
C LEU A 23 -14.25 3.76 9.61
N VAL A 24 -13.62 3.83 8.43
CA VAL A 24 -12.70 4.93 8.09
C VAL A 24 -13.43 6.28 8.15
N THR A 25 -14.64 6.36 7.60
CA THR A 25 -15.46 7.59 7.67
C THR A 25 -15.71 8.02 9.12
N GLN A 26 -16.09 7.10 9.99
CA GLN A 26 -16.31 7.39 11.42
C GLN A 26 -15.00 7.79 12.14
N CYS A 27 -13.87 7.16 11.80
CA CYS A 27 -12.56 7.56 12.33
C CYS A 27 -12.23 9.01 11.94
N VAL A 28 -12.47 9.38 10.68
CA VAL A 28 -12.25 10.75 10.21
C VAL A 28 -13.18 11.72 10.93
N GLU A 29 -14.45 11.41 11.08
CA GLU A 29 -15.42 12.26 11.80
C GLU A 29 -15.04 12.46 13.27
N ALA A 30 -14.64 11.39 13.93
CA ALA A 30 -14.24 11.38 15.34
C ALA A 30 -12.84 11.94 15.63
N GLY A 31 -12.02 12.22 14.61
CA GLY A 31 -10.64 12.65 14.80
C GLY A 31 -9.72 11.53 15.30
N THR A 32 -10.01 10.27 14.91
CA THR A 32 -9.29 9.07 15.34
C THR A 32 -8.37 8.58 14.24
N HIS A 33 -7.15 8.16 14.58
CA HIS A 33 -6.24 7.52 13.61
C HIS A 33 -6.76 6.15 13.20
N TYR A 34 -6.59 5.80 11.93
CA TYR A 34 -6.99 4.52 11.37
C TYR A 34 -5.80 3.75 10.80
N LEU A 35 -5.75 2.44 11.05
CA LEU A 35 -4.75 1.51 10.51
C LEU A 35 -5.43 0.21 10.08
N ASP A 36 -4.95 -0.38 8.98
CA ASP A 36 -5.36 -1.72 8.54
C ASP A 36 -4.23 -2.50 7.87
N ILE A 37 -4.52 -3.72 7.46
CA ILE A 37 -3.58 -4.62 6.79
C ILE A 37 -4.02 -4.95 5.35
N THR A 38 -4.77 -4.05 4.71
CA THR A 38 -5.31 -4.30 3.36
C THR A 38 -4.24 -4.41 2.29
N GLY A 39 -4.49 -5.25 1.29
CA GLY A 39 -3.79 -5.24 -0.02
C GLY A 39 -4.65 -4.67 -1.15
N GLU A 40 -5.80 -4.07 -0.84
CA GLU A 40 -6.83 -3.63 -1.79
C GLU A 40 -6.55 -2.21 -2.31
N ASN A 41 -5.49 -2.04 -3.10
CA ASN A 41 -4.97 -0.72 -3.50
C ASN A 41 -5.97 0.18 -4.24
N ILE A 42 -6.92 -0.37 -5.00
CA ILE A 42 -7.95 0.45 -5.66
C ILE A 42 -8.85 1.09 -4.61
N TRP A 43 -9.28 0.33 -3.61
CA TRP A 43 -10.06 0.84 -2.50
C TRP A 43 -9.25 1.89 -1.69
N VAL A 44 -7.97 1.63 -1.46
CA VAL A 44 -7.07 2.61 -0.81
C VAL A 44 -7.00 3.92 -1.63
N ARG A 45 -6.96 3.82 -2.96
CA ARG A 45 -7.00 5.01 -3.82
C ARG A 45 -8.29 5.80 -3.64
N ASP A 46 -9.44 5.12 -3.61
CA ASP A 46 -10.73 5.78 -3.37
C ASP A 46 -10.80 6.39 -1.96
N LEU A 47 -10.20 5.77 -0.94
CA LEU A 47 -10.07 6.35 0.41
C LEU A 47 -9.22 7.63 0.40
N ILE A 48 -8.12 7.65 -0.35
CA ILE A 48 -7.28 8.87 -0.48
C ILE A 48 -8.13 10.00 -1.06
N ASP A 49 -8.84 9.75 -2.15
CA ASP A 49 -9.68 10.76 -2.80
C ASP A 49 -10.80 11.28 -1.87
N LYS A 50 -11.35 10.39 -1.05
CA LYS A 50 -12.50 10.70 -0.19
C LYS A 50 -12.09 11.42 1.11
N HIS A 51 -10.96 11.04 1.69
CA HIS A 51 -10.66 11.39 3.08
C HIS A 51 -9.36 12.18 3.30
N HIS A 52 -8.47 12.29 2.30
CA HIS A 52 -7.13 12.89 2.50
C HIS A 52 -7.21 14.31 3.07
N GLU A 53 -7.95 15.20 2.44
CA GLU A 53 -8.06 16.59 2.89
C GLU A 53 -8.68 16.72 4.29
N ALA A 54 -9.69 15.91 4.59
CA ALA A 54 -10.36 15.94 5.90
C ALA A 54 -9.42 15.39 7.00
N ALA A 55 -8.66 14.35 6.69
CA ALA A 55 -7.67 13.77 7.60
C ALA A 55 -6.54 14.76 7.89
N GLU A 56 -6.05 15.45 6.87
CA GLU A 56 -5.01 16.48 7.00
C GLU A 56 -5.48 17.64 7.88
N LYS A 57 -6.66 18.19 7.62
CA LYS A 57 -7.27 19.25 8.44
C LYS A 57 -7.43 18.87 9.91
N LYS A 58 -7.72 17.59 10.18
CA LYS A 58 -7.88 17.07 11.55
C LYS A 58 -6.59 16.53 12.16
N GLN A 59 -5.48 16.57 11.43
CA GLN A 59 -4.17 16.06 11.85
C GLN A 59 -4.22 14.58 12.29
N ILE A 60 -5.08 13.78 11.64
CA ILE A 60 -5.16 12.34 11.84
C ILE A 60 -4.43 11.59 10.73
N LYS A 61 -4.04 10.37 11.03
CA LYS A 61 -3.34 9.47 10.11
C LYS A 61 -4.26 8.34 9.70
N ILE A 62 -4.40 8.13 8.39
CA ILE A 62 -5.06 6.96 7.80
C ILE A 62 -3.94 6.16 7.12
N ILE A 63 -3.59 5.01 7.69
CA ILE A 63 -2.43 4.21 7.27
C ILE A 63 -2.90 2.80 6.90
N PRO A 64 -3.34 2.59 5.66
CA PRO A 64 -3.66 1.25 5.16
C PRO A 64 -2.38 0.44 4.90
N SER A 65 -2.54 -0.85 4.70
CA SER A 65 -1.44 -1.77 4.34
C SER A 65 -0.33 -1.88 5.40
N CYS A 66 -0.66 -1.69 6.68
CA CYS A 66 0.27 -1.82 7.81
C CYS A 66 0.52 -3.29 8.23
N GLY A 67 0.35 -4.25 7.32
CA GLY A 67 0.57 -5.67 7.58
C GLY A 67 1.98 -6.15 7.21
N TYR A 68 2.28 -7.39 7.61
CA TYR A 68 3.53 -8.06 7.26
C TYR A 68 3.75 -8.16 5.74
N ASP A 69 2.68 -8.21 4.97
CA ASP A 69 2.75 -8.32 3.51
C ASP A 69 3.41 -7.10 2.84
N SER A 70 3.25 -5.90 3.41
CA SER A 70 3.73 -4.64 2.80
C SER A 70 4.83 -3.95 3.60
N ILE A 71 4.76 -3.98 4.94
CA ILE A 71 5.70 -3.26 5.82
C ILE A 71 7.18 -3.63 5.57
N PRO A 72 7.58 -4.90 5.39
CA PRO A 72 8.98 -5.22 5.12
C PRO A 72 9.51 -4.60 3.83
N SER A 73 8.68 -4.53 2.79
CA SER A 73 9.05 -3.88 1.53
C SER A 73 9.17 -2.37 1.69
N ASP A 74 8.21 -1.74 2.35
CA ASP A 74 8.14 -0.29 2.53
C ASP A 74 9.26 0.22 3.46
N MET A 75 9.37 -0.36 4.65
CA MET A 75 10.39 0.02 5.61
C MET A 75 11.80 -0.38 5.16
N GLY A 76 11.95 -1.47 4.40
CA GLY A 76 13.22 -1.85 3.80
C GLY A 76 13.72 -0.80 2.81
N CYS A 77 12.86 -0.32 1.92
CA CYS A 77 13.19 0.76 1.00
C CYS A 77 13.52 2.07 1.74
N PHE A 78 12.71 2.43 2.73
CA PHE A 78 12.94 3.60 3.56
C PHE A 78 14.28 3.53 4.31
N TYR A 79 14.59 2.38 4.91
CA TYR A 79 15.85 2.15 5.61
C TYR A 79 17.05 2.29 4.68
N LEU A 80 17.00 1.69 3.49
CA LEU A 80 18.08 1.80 2.49
C LEU A 80 18.27 3.25 2.06
N HIS A 81 17.21 3.97 1.75
CA HIS A 81 17.27 5.38 1.35
C HIS A 81 17.91 6.25 2.44
N ARG A 82 17.56 6.01 3.71
CA ARG A 82 18.12 6.76 4.85
C ARG A 82 19.55 6.38 5.20
N SER A 83 19.95 5.14 4.96
CA SER A 83 21.26 4.61 5.37
C SER A 83 22.35 4.85 4.31
N LEU A 84 21.96 5.00 3.06
CA LEU A 84 22.88 5.22 1.97
C LEU A 84 22.97 6.72 1.66
N ASN A 85 24.18 7.25 1.71
CA ASN A 85 24.44 8.67 1.46
C ASN A 85 24.56 8.96 -0.04
N GLN A 86 23.67 8.36 -0.85
CA GLN A 86 23.65 8.47 -2.31
C GLN A 86 22.21 8.31 -2.82
N GLU A 87 21.94 8.89 -3.98
CA GLU A 87 20.65 8.71 -4.66
C GLU A 87 20.50 7.27 -5.18
N LEU A 88 19.37 6.64 -4.86
CA LEU A 88 19.06 5.28 -5.30
C LEU A 88 18.21 5.35 -6.57
N GLN A 89 18.77 4.87 -7.68
CA GLN A 89 18.02 4.80 -8.95
C GLN A 89 17.02 3.64 -8.98
N ARG A 90 17.33 2.54 -8.28
CA ARG A 90 16.52 1.33 -8.30
C ARG A 90 16.74 0.49 -7.05
N ILE A 91 15.66 -0.13 -6.55
CA ILE A 91 15.68 -1.13 -5.49
C ILE A 91 14.97 -2.38 -5.98
N ASP A 92 15.64 -3.53 -5.95
CA ASP A 92 15.05 -4.83 -6.24
C ASP A 92 14.88 -5.63 -4.95
N GLY A 93 13.63 -5.92 -4.57
CA GLY A 93 13.31 -6.73 -3.39
C GLY A 93 13.07 -8.20 -3.76
N TYR A 94 13.78 -9.11 -3.12
CA TYR A 94 13.61 -10.56 -3.29
C TYR A 94 13.03 -11.15 -2.01
N HIS A 95 11.91 -11.85 -2.15
CA HIS A 95 11.20 -12.47 -1.05
C HIS A 95 11.32 -13.99 -1.13
N ARG A 96 11.68 -14.62 -0.01
CA ARG A 96 11.68 -16.08 0.12
C ARG A 96 10.84 -16.46 1.33
N GLY A 97 9.89 -17.34 1.15
CA GLY A 97 9.02 -17.80 2.24
C GLY A 97 8.42 -19.16 1.93
N ASN A 98 8.05 -19.87 2.99
CA ASN A 98 7.26 -21.09 2.92
C ASN A 98 5.90 -20.79 3.54
N GLY A 99 4.82 -21.05 2.82
CA GLY A 99 3.47 -20.82 3.33
C GLY A 99 2.41 -20.93 2.26
N GLY A 100 1.16 -20.92 2.68
CA GLY A 100 -0.02 -20.90 1.82
C GLY A 100 -0.73 -19.55 1.83
N VAL A 101 -1.62 -19.36 0.87
CA VAL A 101 -2.49 -18.18 0.81
C VAL A 101 -3.67 -18.39 1.77
N SER A 102 -3.96 -17.38 2.61
CA SER A 102 -5.10 -17.44 3.52
C SER A 102 -6.44 -17.30 2.79
N GLY A 103 -7.51 -17.85 3.36
CA GLY A 103 -8.87 -17.69 2.82
C GLY A 103 -9.28 -16.23 2.68
N GLY A 104 -8.90 -15.37 3.64
CA GLY A 104 -9.15 -13.94 3.58
C GLY A 104 -8.46 -13.24 2.40
N THR A 105 -7.23 -13.64 2.07
CA THR A 105 -6.52 -13.12 0.88
C THR A 105 -7.25 -13.49 -0.42
N ILE A 106 -7.74 -14.72 -0.51
CA ILE A 106 -8.50 -15.19 -1.68
C ILE A 106 -9.81 -14.40 -1.78
N GLU A 107 -10.53 -14.22 -0.68
CA GLU A 107 -11.79 -13.48 -0.66
C GLU A 107 -11.59 -12.00 -1.04
N SER A 108 -10.55 -11.34 -0.53
CA SER A 108 -10.19 -9.97 -0.94
C SER A 108 -9.90 -9.88 -2.44
N ALA A 109 -9.17 -10.85 -3.02
CA ALA A 109 -8.89 -10.87 -4.46
C ALA A 109 -10.18 -10.99 -5.28
N PHE A 110 -11.12 -11.87 -4.88
CA PHE A 110 -12.43 -11.97 -5.53
C PHE A 110 -13.28 -10.71 -5.36
N SER A 111 -13.25 -10.11 -4.17
CA SER A 111 -13.97 -8.87 -3.89
C SER A 111 -13.48 -7.73 -4.78
N MET A 112 -12.16 -7.61 -4.95
CA MET A 112 -11.55 -6.58 -5.79
C MET A 112 -11.86 -6.74 -7.28
N ARG A 113 -12.04 -7.96 -7.77
CA ARG A 113 -12.45 -8.19 -9.17
C ARG A 113 -13.79 -7.53 -9.52
N ASN A 114 -14.69 -7.46 -8.56
CA ASN A 114 -16.04 -6.88 -8.72
C ASN A 114 -16.12 -5.42 -8.21
N TYR A 115 -15.05 -4.90 -7.64
CA TYR A 115 -15.03 -3.56 -7.11
C TYR A 115 -15.01 -2.52 -8.23
N LYS A 116 -16.02 -1.63 -8.24
CA LYS A 116 -16.15 -0.58 -9.23
C LYS A 116 -15.39 0.67 -8.78
N SER A 117 -14.33 1.00 -9.47
CA SER A 117 -13.60 2.25 -9.31
C SER A 117 -13.28 2.86 -10.68
N LYS A 118 -13.04 4.16 -10.71
CA LYS A 118 -12.56 4.88 -11.90
C LYS A 118 -11.07 4.61 -12.19
N TYR A 119 -10.37 3.93 -11.30
CA TYR A 119 -8.95 3.65 -11.40
C TYR A 119 -8.64 2.25 -11.91
N SER A 120 -7.45 2.08 -12.49
CA SER A 120 -6.93 0.78 -12.94
C SER A 120 -5.90 0.22 -11.97
N MET A 121 -6.05 -1.05 -11.59
CA MET A 121 -5.05 -1.77 -10.76
C MET A 121 -3.65 -1.80 -11.38
N GLY A 122 -3.58 -1.81 -12.72
CA GLY A 122 -2.30 -1.86 -13.45
C GLY A 122 -1.49 -0.58 -13.42
N HIS A 123 -2.03 0.54 -12.91
CA HIS A 123 -1.29 1.79 -12.84
C HIS A 123 -0.18 1.72 -11.78
N PRO A 124 1.11 1.88 -12.13
CA PRO A 124 2.21 1.70 -11.18
C PRO A 124 2.24 2.72 -10.05
N PHE A 125 1.69 3.91 -10.27
CA PHE A 125 1.61 5.01 -9.29
C PHE A 125 0.16 5.26 -8.83
N LEU A 126 -0.62 4.19 -8.67
CA LEU A 126 -2.04 4.27 -8.35
C LEU A 126 -2.33 5.10 -7.08
N LEU A 127 -1.49 5.01 -6.07
CA LEU A 127 -1.68 5.68 -4.78
C LEU A 127 -1.05 7.09 -4.71
N ASN A 128 -0.29 7.48 -5.72
CA ASN A 128 0.41 8.75 -5.74
C ASN A 128 -0.48 9.93 -6.20
N SER A 129 -0.06 11.15 -5.91
CA SER A 129 -0.72 12.36 -6.37
C SER A 129 -0.57 12.53 -7.89
N LYS A 130 -1.48 13.28 -8.49
CA LYS A 130 -1.41 13.58 -9.93
C LYS A 130 -0.14 14.37 -10.29
N GLU A 131 0.31 15.22 -9.39
CA GLU A 131 1.50 16.03 -9.54
C GLU A 131 2.75 15.15 -9.59
N TYR A 132 2.87 14.23 -8.66
CA TYR A 132 3.98 13.27 -8.61
C TYR A 132 4.00 12.36 -9.86
N ILE A 133 2.85 11.88 -10.30
CA ILE A 133 2.75 11.01 -11.49
C ILE A 133 3.30 11.69 -12.75
N LYS A 134 3.12 13.01 -12.90
CA LYS A 134 3.61 13.75 -14.08
C LYS A 134 5.13 13.77 -14.19
N THR A 135 5.85 13.62 -13.09
CA THR A 135 7.32 13.59 -13.05
C THR A 135 7.90 12.20 -13.25
N GLN A 136 7.07 11.16 -13.31
CA GLN A 136 7.51 9.76 -13.30
C GLN A 136 7.44 9.10 -14.69
N ASN A 137 8.41 8.23 -14.96
CA ASN A 137 8.38 7.39 -16.16
C ASN A 137 7.53 6.13 -15.91
N ILE A 138 6.27 6.15 -16.38
CA ILE A 138 5.33 5.06 -16.18
C ILE A 138 5.80 3.77 -16.86
N SER A 139 6.45 3.84 -18.03
CA SER A 139 6.87 2.68 -18.80
C SER A 139 7.94 1.86 -18.10
N GLU A 140 8.89 2.50 -17.44
CA GLU A 140 9.95 1.85 -16.68
C GLU A 140 9.49 1.25 -15.35
N ASN A 141 8.37 1.76 -14.83
CA ASN A 141 7.81 1.39 -13.53
C ASN A 141 6.69 0.34 -13.61
N ARG A 142 6.48 -0.28 -14.79
CA ARG A 142 5.49 -1.35 -14.94
C ARG A 142 5.86 -2.59 -14.15
N ASP A 143 4.84 -3.31 -13.71
CA ASP A 143 5.03 -4.60 -13.03
C ASP A 143 5.71 -5.61 -13.97
N ASN A 144 6.65 -6.37 -13.42
CA ASN A 144 7.36 -7.41 -14.16
C ASN A 144 6.83 -8.79 -13.76
N PHE A 145 6.28 -9.50 -14.74
CA PHE A 145 5.73 -10.87 -14.57
C PHE A 145 6.62 -11.95 -15.16
N LYS A 146 7.89 -11.64 -15.48
CA LYS A 146 8.80 -12.61 -16.10
C LYS A 146 9.54 -13.41 -15.03
N ILE A 147 9.68 -14.72 -15.29
CA ILE A 147 10.62 -15.57 -14.58
C ILE A 147 12.01 -15.28 -15.15
N LYS A 148 12.98 -15.04 -14.29
CA LYS A 148 14.37 -14.77 -14.72
C LYS A 148 15.37 -15.34 -13.71
N TYR A 149 16.54 -15.72 -14.23
CA TYR A 149 17.69 -16.00 -13.40
C TYR A 149 18.35 -14.71 -12.95
N ILE A 150 18.71 -14.62 -11.68
CA ILE A 150 19.36 -13.46 -11.07
C ILE A 150 20.80 -13.83 -10.76
N ASP A 151 21.72 -13.30 -11.55
CA ASP A 151 23.14 -13.65 -11.45
C ASP A 151 23.78 -13.28 -10.12
N ASP A 152 23.39 -12.15 -9.55
CA ASP A 152 23.92 -11.64 -8.29
C ASP A 152 23.67 -12.58 -7.10
N ILE A 153 22.50 -13.22 -7.08
CA ILE A 153 22.12 -14.16 -6.00
C ILE A 153 22.14 -15.62 -6.45
N LYS A 154 22.46 -15.89 -7.72
CA LYS A 154 22.52 -17.23 -8.34
C LYS A 154 21.23 -18.05 -8.16
N LEU A 155 20.09 -17.41 -8.28
CA LEU A 155 18.77 -18.03 -8.10
C LEU A 155 17.80 -17.64 -9.22
N TRP A 156 16.86 -18.54 -9.50
CA TRP A 156 15.69 -18.22 -10.30
C TRP A 156 14.69 -17.42 -9.47
N SER A 157 14.19 -16.33 -10.04
CA SER A 157 13.10 -15.54 -9.45
C SER A 157 11.83 -15.66 -10.29
N ALA A 158 10.70 -15.69 -9.61
CA ALA A 158 9.37 -15.61 -10.19
C ALA A 158 8.63 -14.38 -9.67
N PRO A 159 7.57 -13.93 -10.36
CA PRO A 159 6.76 -12.81 -9.89
C PRO A 159 6.23 -13.05 -8.48
N PHE A 160 6.45 -12.08 -7.59
CA PHE A 160 5.88 -12.10 -6.25
C PHE A 160 4.45 -11.56 -6.30
N VAL A 161 3.48 -12.34 -5.83
CA VAL A 161 2.05 -11.99 -5.91
C VAL A 161 1.75 -10.63 -5.26
N MET A 162 2.36 -10.34 -4.12
CA MET A 162 2.15 -9.08 -3.41
C MET A 162 2.92 -7.89 -4.00
N ALA A 163 3.78 -8.10 -5.00
CA ALA A 163 4.54 -7.00 -5.61
C ALA A 163 3.62 -5.91 -6.17
N ILE A 164 2.48 -6.29 -6.74
CA ILE A 164 1.49 -5.34 -7.28
C ILE A 164 0.98 -4.41 -6.16
N ALA A 165 0.73 -4.92 -4.97
CA ALA A 165 0.32 -4.11 -3.84
C ALA A 165 1.50 -3.31 -3.28
N ASN A 166 2.62 -3.97 -2.99
CA ASN A 166 3.75 -3.41 -2.28
C ASN A 166 4.44 -2.28 -3.04
N THR A 167 4.59 -2.40 -4.36
CA THR A 167 5.22 -1.34 -5.17
C THR A 167 4.43 -0.03 -5.13
N ARG A 168 3.10 -0.09 -5.04
CA ARG A 168 2.26 1.11 -4.90
C ARG A 168 2.42 1.74 -3.52
N VAL A 169 2.48 0.92 -2.47
CA VAL A 169 2.72 1.39 -1.10
C VAL A 169 4.07 2.08 -0.99
N VAL A 170 5.15 1.42 -1.42
CA VAL A 170 6.52 1.98 -1.41
C VAL A 170 6.59 3.31 -2.16
N ARG A 171 6.02 3.39 -3.36
CA ARG A 171 6.01 4.63 -4.15
C ARG A 171 5.20 5.75 -3.49
N ARG A 172 4.10 5.42 -2.82
CA ARG A 172 3.34 6.39 -2.05
C ARG A 172 4.13 6.90 -0.85
N SER A 173 4.78 6.01 -0.12
CA SER A 173 5.64 6.37 1.01
C SER A 173 6.81 7.26 0.57
N SER A 174 7.46 6.93 -0.54
CA SER A 174 8.53 7.76 -1.13
C SER A 174 8.03 9.18 -1.41
N GLU A 175 6.91 9.36 -2.10
CA GLU A 175 6.33 10.69 -2.34
C GLU A 175 6.07 11.48 -1.06
N ILE A 176 5.66 10.81 0.03
CA ILE A 176 5.38 11.48 1.31
C ILE A 176 6.67 11.88 2.03
N HIS A 177 7.72 11.09 1.89
CA HIS A 177 9.01 11.35 2.54
C HIS A 177 9.86 12.38 1.81
N ASP A 178 9.66 12.56 0.51
CA ASP A 178 10.37 13.53 -0.33
C ASP A 178 9.78 14.95 -0.22
N LYS A 179 8.71 15.13 0.56
CA LYS A 179 8.09 16.42 0.90
C LYS A 179 8.57 16.93 2.25
#